data_b8c40e5e5a546c5e900ab35df8ea0745
#
_entry.id   b8c40e5e5a546c5e900ab35df8ea0745
#
_cell.length_a   1.000
_cell.length_b   1.000
_cell.length_c   1.000
_cell.angle_alpha   90.00
_cell.angle_beta   90.00
_cell.angle_gamma   90.00
#
_symmetry.space_group_name_H-M   'P 1'
#
loop_
_entity.id
_entity.type
_entity.pdbx_description
1 polymer ?
#
loop_
_entity_poly.entity_id
_entity_poly.type
_entity_poly.pdbx_seq_one_letter_code
_entity_poly.pdbx_strand_id
1 'polypeptide(L)' 'MIVCKFGGSSVQDADALMRLAGIIRSQREQKPIVVSSAMGKTTNNLLEVARTAAQGKKKEALDLLAKIKDRHLGEARKLG' A
#
# COMPACT_ATOMS: atom_id res chain seq x y z
N MET A 1 12.09 15.95 -16.74
CA MET A 1 11.34 14.78 -16.28
C MET A 1 12.26 13.86 -15.49
N ILE A 2 11.80 13.42 -14.33
CA ILE A 2 12.53 12.46 -13.50
C ILE A 2 11.61 11.29 -13.14
N VAL A 3 12.21 10.15 -12.76
CA VAL A 3 11.45 9.00 -12.27
C VAL A 3 11.73 8.85 -10.78
N CYS A 4 10.67 8.85 -9.98
CA CYS A 4 10.75 8.65 -8.53
C CYS A 4 10.16 7.28 -8.19
N LYS A 5 10.98 6.40 -7.60
CA LYS A 5 10.53 5.06 -7.19
C LYS A 5 10.48 4.99 -5.67
N PHE A 6 9.36 4.51 -5.14
CA PHE A 6 9.15 4.34 -3.71
C PHE A 6 8.82 2.89 -3.38
N GLY A 7 9.63 2.28 -2.52
CA GLY A 7 9.42 0.92 -2.05
C GLY A 7 8.36 0.82 -0.95
N GLY A 8 8.09 -0.41 -0.50
CA GLY A 8 7.03 -0.69 0.48
C GLY A 8 7.16 0.08 1.79
N SER A 9 8.38 0.29 2.31
CA SER A 9 8.58 1.04 3.55
C SER A 9 8.25 2.52 3.40
N SER A 10 8.41 3.09 2.20
CA SER A 10 8.09 4.50 1.91
C SER A 10 6.59 4.75 1.76
N VAL A 11 5.79 3.71 1.60
CA VAL A 11 4.33 3.79 1.45
C VAL A 11 3.61 2.87 2.43
N GLN A 12 4.26 2.53 3.55
CA GLN A 12 3.75 1.52 4.48
C GLN A 12 2.49 1.95 5.25
N ASP A 13 2.30 3.25 5.47
CA ASP A 13 1.19 3.80 6.24
C ASP A 13 0.92 5.26 5.84
N ALA A 14 -0.04 5.90 6.51
CA ALA A 14 -0.43 7.28 6.23
C ALA A 14 0.71 8.26 6.43
N ASP A 15 1.50 8.11 7.49
CA ASP A 15 2.63 9.01 7.77
C ASP A 15 3.69 8.92 6.66
N ALA A 16 4.00 7.70 6.21
CA ALA A 16 4.94 7.49 5.10
C ALA A 16 4.40 8.11 3.82
N LEU A 17 3.10 7.96 3.54
CA LEU A 17 2.46 8.56 2.36
C LEU A 17 2.48 10.09 2.41
N MET A 18 2.31 10.69 3.57
CA MET A 18 2.41 12.14 3.73
C MET A 18 3.84 12.63 3.43
N ARG A 19 4.87 11.90 3.90
CA ARG A 19 6.26 12.23 3.59
C ARG A 19 6.53 12.12 2.08
N LEU A 20 6.01 11.06 1.45
CA LEU A 20 6.14 10.85 0.02
C LEU A 20 5.50 12.00 -0.76
N ALA A 21 4.31 12.41 -0.37
CA ALA A 21 3.61 13.53 -1.01
C ALA A 21 4.45 14.81 -0.94
N GLY A 22 5.11 15.06 0.19
CA GLY A 22 6.02 16.19 0.34
C GLY A 22 7.22 16.12 -0.61
N ILE A 23 7.81 14.93 -0.75
CA ILE A 23 8.92 14.70 -1.67
C ILE A 23 8.49 14.97 -3.12
N ILE A 24 7.36 14.43 -3.53
CA ILE A 24 6.83 14.61 -4.89
C ILE A 24 6.57 16.11 -5.15
N ARG A 25 5.97 16.79 -4.18
CA ARG A 25 5.68 18.21 -4.29
C ARG A 25 6.96 19.04 -4.47
N SER A 26 8.03 18.66 -3.76
CA SER A 26 9.32 19.35 -3.88
C SER A 26 9.98 19.16 -5.26
N GLN A 27 9.62 18.09 -5.99
CA GLN A 27 10.15 17.77 -7.31
C GLN A 27 9.18 18.15 -8.45
N ARG A 28 8.11 18.86 -8.14
CA ARG A 28 7.01 19.11 -9.06
C ARG A 28 7.43 19.75 -10.39
N GLU A 29 8.37 20.69 -10.34
CA GLU A 29 8.85 21.39 -11.51
C GLU A 29 9.59 20.47 -12.49
N GLN A 30 10.13 19.35 -12.01
CA GLN A 30 10.84 18.39 -12.83
C GLN A 30 9.90 17.38 -13.51
N LYS A 31 8.59 17.55 -13.33
CA LYS A 31 7.55 16.67 -13.90
C LYS A 31 7.81 15.21 -13.57
N PRO A 32 7.74 14.80 -12.29
CA PRO A 32 8.11 13.45 -11.88
C PRO A 32 7.12 12.41 -12.37
N ILE A 33 7.65 11.24 -12.75
CA ILE A 33 6.87 10.01 -12.91
C ILE A 33 7.05 9.22 -11.62
N VAL A 34 5.95 8.89 -10.96
CA VAL A 34 5.98 8.21 -9.67
C VAL A 34 5.68 6.73 -9.86
N VAL A 35 6.59 5.88 -9.39
CA VAL A 35 6.42 4.43 -9.35
C VAL A 35 6.39 4.00 -7.88
N SER A 36 5.30 3.40 -7.45
CA SER A 36 5.09 3.08 -6.04
C SER A 36 4.74 1.62 -5.84
N SER A 37 5.25 1.03 -4.74
CA SER A 37 4.79 -0.24 -4.22
C SER A 37 3.45 -0.10 -3.51
N ALA A 38 2.84 -1.25 -3.15
CA ALA A 38 1.70 -1.29 -2.24
C ALA A 38 2.16 -0.98 -0.80
N MET A 39 1.22 -0.66 0.08
CA MET A 39 1.48 -0.47 1.51
C MET A 39 2.21 -1.69 2.08
N GLY A 40 3.06 -1.44 3.08
CA GLY A 40 3.94 -2.46 3.66
C GLY A 40 3.25 -3.80 3.94
N LYS A 41 3.88 -4.89 3.54
CA LYS A 41 3.42 -6.28 3.70
C LYS A 41 2.12 -6.64 2.96
N THR A 42 1.54 -5.74 2.17
CA THR A 42 0.29 -6.02 1.45
C THR A 42 0.45 -7.20 0.49
N THR A 43 1.56 -7.28 -0.25
CA THR A 43 1.81 -8.40 -1.16
C THR A 43 1.85 -9.73 -0.41
N ASN A 44 2.56 -9.78 0.72
CA ASN A 44 2.64 -10.99 1.53
C ASN A 44 1.27 -11.38 2.09
N ASN A 45 0.48 -10.40 2.52
CA ASN A 45 -0.86 -10.62 3.05
C ASN A 45 -1.81 -11.15 1.96
N LEU A 46 -1.72 -10.63 0.74
CA LEU A 46 -2.52 -11.12 -0.39
C LEU A 46 -2.13 -12.54 -0.79
N LEU A 47 -0.84 -12.88 -0.74
CA LEU A 47 -0.38 -14.24 -0.98
C LEU A 47 -0.94 -15.21 0.05
N GLU A 48 -1.03 -14.79 1.31
CA GLU A 48 -1.63 -15.59 2.37
C GLU A 48 -3.13 -15.84 2.11
N VAL A 49 -3.86 -14.83 1.65
CA VAL A 49 -5.25 -14.98 1.22
C VAL A 49 -5.37 -16.04 0.13
N ALA A 50 -4.51 -15.97 -0.89
CA ALA A 50 -4.51 -16.92 -2.00
C ALA A 50 -4.23 -18.35 -1.53
N ARG A 51 -3.24 -18.54 -0.66
CA ARG A 51 -2.91 -19.87 -0.10
C ARG A 51 -4.07 -20.44 0.70
N THR A 52 -4.69 -19.62 1.54
CA THR A 52 -5.81 -20.04 2.38
C THR A 52 -7.01 -20.45 1.52
N ALA A 53 -7.31 -19.66 0.47
CA ALA A 53 -8.37 -19.99 -0.47
C ALA A 53 -8.08 -21.29 -1.23
N ALA A 54 -6.83 -21.50 -1.66
CA ALA A 54 -6.41 -22.71 -2.36
C ALA A 54 -6.57 -23.97 -1.50
N GLN A 55 -6.51 -23.83 -0.16
CA GLN A 55 -6.75 -24.93 0.78
C GLN A 55 -8.25 -25.20 1.01
N GLY A 56 -9.13 -24.50 0.33
CA GLY A 56 -10.58 -24.66 0.50
C GLY A 56 -11.16 -23.93 1.70
N LYS A 57 -10.37 -23.07 2.36
CA LYS A 57 -10.79 -22.35 3.57
C LYS A 57 -11.37 -20.98 3.19
N LYS A 58 -12.49 -20.97 2.50
CA LYS A 58 -13.10 -19.77 1.95
C LYS A 58 -13.37 -18.70 3.01
N LYS A 59 -13.97 -19.09 4.13
CA LYS A 59 -14.31 -18.15 5.21
C LYS A 59 -13.06 -17.48 5.77
N GLU A 60 -12.02 -18.25 6.06
CA GLU A 60 -10.77 -17.74 6.59
C GLU A 60 -10.10 -16.78 5.59
N ALA A 61 -10.13 -17.14 4.29
CA ALA A 61 -9.57 -16.29 3.24
C ALA A 61 -10.30 -14.94 3.17
N LEU A 62 -11.64 -14.96 3.25
CA LEU A 62 -12.45 -13.74 3.25
C LEU A 62 -12.18 -12.87 4.50
N ASP A 63 -11.99 -13.50 5.66
CA ASP A 63 -11.65 -12.78 6.89
C ASP A 63 -10.27 -12.09 6.78
N LEU A 64 -9.28 -12.77 6.20
CA LEU A 64 -7.96 -12.20 5.96
C LEU A 64 -8.04 -11.02 4.98
N LEU A 65 -8.83 -11.17 3.92
CA LEU A 65 -9.04 -10.09 2.94
C LEU A 65 -9.70 -8.88 3.58
N ALA A 66 -10.68 -9.10 4.46
CA ALA A 66 -11.35 -8.02 5.18
C ALA A 66 -10.37 -7.23 6.06
N LYS A 67 -9.41 -7.90 6.69
CA LYS A 67 -8.36 -7.24 7.48
C LYS A 67 -7.47 -6.34 6.63
N ILE A 68 -7.11 -6.80 5.44
CA ILE A 68 -6.31 -5.99 4.48
C ILE A 68 -7.10 -4.74 4.09
N LYS A 69 -8.37 -4.91 3.75
CA LYS A 69 -9.27 -3.80 3.41
C LYS A 69 -9.39 -2.80 4.55
N ASP A 70 -9.62 -3.27 5.77
CA ASP A 70 -9.79 -2.42 6.94
C ASP A 70 -8.53 -1.62 7.24
N ARG A 71 -7.35 -2.23 7.08
CA ARG A 71 -6.09 -1.53 7.25
C ARG A 71 -5.95 -0.39 6.25
N HIS A 72 -6.24 -0.64 4.99
CA HIS A 72 -6.16 0.39 3.94
C HIS A 72 -7.15 1.53 4.19
N LEU A 73 -8.39 1.20 4.57
CA LEU A 73 -9.40 2.21 4.89
C LEU A 73 -9.01 3.03 6.12
N GLY A 74 -8.42 2.39 7.13
CA GLY A 74 -7.93 3.06 8.32
C GLY A 74 -6.84 4.08 7.99
N GLU A 75 -5.87 3.70 7.18
CA GLU A 75 -4.80 4.60 6.76
C GLU A 75 -5.32 5.72 5.85
N ALA A 76 -6.27 5.41 4.96
CA ALA A 76 -6.90 6.43 4.11
C ALA A 76 -7.62 7.50 4.94
N ARG A 77 -8.30 7.11 6.01
CA ARG A 77 -8.96 8.06 6.91
C ARG A 77 -7.98 9.00 7.59
N LYS A 78 -6.79 8.53 7.94
CA LYS A 78 -5.73 9.36 8.53
C LYS A 78 -5.21 10.41 7.54
N LEU A 79 -5.30 10.14 6.26
CA LEU A 79 -4.90 11.11 5.23
C LEU A 79 -5.96 12.19 4.98
N GLY A 80 -7.17 11.97 5.42
CA GLY A 80 -8.28 12.91 5.28
C GLY A 80 -9.13 12.61 4.03
#